data_db70d2b476d40c949233c57322f12229
#
_entry.id   db70d2b476d40c949233c57322f12229
#
_cell.length_a   1.000
_cell.length_b   1.000
_cell.length_c   1.000
_cell.angle_alpha   90.00
_cell.angle_beta   90.00
_cell.angle_gamma   90.00
#
_symmetry.space_group_name_H-M   'P 1'
#
loop_
_entity.id
_entity.type
_entity.pdbx_description
1 polymer ?
#
loop_
_entity_poly.entity_id
_entity_poly.type
_entity_poly.pdbx_seq_one_letter_code
_entity_poly.pdbx_strand_id
1 'polypeptide(L)'
;MAPKLLHIFRNTPMGRETFLQSVYFCRHMHLDMDIYIPEQKKFLMYFDQNVVQIDLDDSYLFAPETAREHARALVHHKEIAYRFLTPTERTASTLPDIPSDYMYMCLPRSVSDRISKIGLGHLGPKVRAILQSSHFPVLIPSSVLKKWKNIIVFFGGSTIALNALRVGITIAKTTGFPLTLFIQSEGKTLDEYTSIIREAGLLEELDECDALWSFFPEDSLENNLYTVPHDALVIAGAYGQGVIRTIMFGSKMELLQSTLPNNFLIVGPGYTG
;
A
#
# COMPACT_ATOMS: atom_id res chain seq x y z
N MET A 1 -3.85 7.20 -20.62
CA MET A 1 -3.08 5.96 -20.38
C MET A 1 -3.91 5.11 -19.42
N ALA A 2 -4.03 3.79 -19.64
CA ALA A 2 -4.81 2.96 -18.70
C ALA A 2 -4.16 3.01 -17.30
N PRO A 3 -4.96 3.06 -16.23
CA PRO A 3 -4.45 3.08 -14.87
C PRO A 3 -3.74 1.76 -14.54
N LYS A 4 -2.54 1.84 -13.94
CA LYS A 4 -1.67 0.69 -13.76
C LYS A 4 -1.12 0.55 -12.36
N LEU A 5 -0.90 -0.72 -11.96
CA LEU A 5 -0.14 -1.10 -10.79
C LEU A 5 1.22 -1.70 -11.18
N LEU A 6 2.28 -1.27 -10.53
CA LEU A 6 3.60 -1.90 -10.63
C LEU A 6 3.75 -3.00 -9.56
N HIS A 7 4.14 -4.19 -9.99
CA HIS A 7 4.53 -5.29 -9.09
C HIS A 7 5.95 -5.77 -9.39
N ILE A 8 6.81 -5.81 -8.37
CA ILE A 8 8.15 -6.40 -8.46
C ILE A 8 8.03 -7.86 -8.02
N PHE A 9 8.14 -8.77 -8.98
CA PHE A 9 7.89 -10.18 -8.74
C PHE A 9 9.06 -10.88 -8.05
N ARG A 10 8.75 -11.63 -7.01
CA ARG A 10 9.67 -12.48 -6.27
C ARG A 10 9.23 -13.93 -6.40
N ASN A 11 10.05 -14.78 -7.04
CA ASN A 11 9.69 -16.17 -7.31
C ASN A 11 9.91 -17.09 -6.10
N THR A 12 9.31 -16.75 -4.98
CA THR A 12 9.28 -17.55 -3.74
C THR A 12 7.85 -17.86 -3.35
N PRO A 13 7.55 -18.84 -2.47
CA PRO A 13 6.20 -19.10 -2.00
C PRO A 13 5.50 -17.82 -1.50
N MET A 14 6.14 -17.06 -0.61
CA MET A 14 5.60 -15.79 -0.11
C MET A 14 5.48 -14.72 -1.20
N GLY A 15 6.46 -14.64 -2.11
CA GLY A 15 6.40 -13.70 -3.24
C GLY A 15 5.24 -13.98 -4.17
N ARG A 16 4.89 -15.24 -4.39
CA ARG A 16 3.71 -15.63 -5.16
C ARG A 16 2.39 -15.26 -4.46
N GLU A 17 2.33 -15.37 -3.14
CA GLU A 17 1.18 -14.90 -2.36
C GLU A 17 1.00 -13.38 -2.47
N THR A 18 2.09 -12.61 -2.35
CA THR A 18 2.03 -11.14 -2.53
C THR A 18 1.64 -10.76 -3.96
N PHE A 19 2.08 -11.52 -4.94
CA PHE A 19 1.68 -11.32 -6.33
C PHE A 19 0.17 -11.55 -6.54
N LEU A 20 -0.39 -12.60 -5.95
CA LEU A 20 -1.82 -12.88 -5.99
C LEU A 20 -2.64 -11.77 -5.31
N GLN A 21 -2.10 -11.10 -4.29
CA GLN A 21 -2.75 -9.90 -3.70
C GLN A 21 -2.80 -8.74 -4.70
N SER A 22 -1.73 -8.51 -5.48
CA SER A 22 -1.73 -7.50 -6.53
C SER A 22 -2.75 -7.83 -7.63
N VAL A 23 -2.81 -9.09 -8.03
CA VAL A 23 -3.81 -9.56 -9.01
C VAL A 23 -5.23 -9.32 -8.50
N TYR A 24 -5.49 -9.66 -7.24
CA TYR A 24 -6.78 -9.42 -6.60
C TYR A 24 -7.13 -7.92 -6.57
N PHE A 25 -6.17 -7.07 -6.19
CA PHE A 25 -6.33 -5.62 -6.16
C PHE A 25 -6.62 -5.07 -7.57
N CYS A 26 -5.80 -5.41 -8.57
CA CYS A 26 -5.97 -4.95 -9.94
C CYS A 26 -7.34 -5.33 -10.53
N ARG A 27 -7.80 -6.57 -10.27
CA ARG A 27 -9.11 -7.02 -10.72
C ARG A 27 -10.25 -6.17 -10.17
N HIS A 28 -10.23 -5.86 -8.87
CA HIS A 28 -11.31 -5.08 -8.24
C HIS A 28 -11.23 -3.59 -8.56
N MET A 29 -10.03 -3.09 -8.82
CA MET A 29 -9.80 -1.69 -9.19
C MET A 29 -9.78 -1.45 -10.70
N HIS A 30 -10.02 -2.48 -11.52
CA HIS A 30 -9.96 -2.40 -12.99
C HIS A 30 -8.64 -1.82 -13.52
N LEU A 31 -7.52 -2.26 -12.93
CA LEU A 31 -6.17 -1.80 -13.28
C LEU A 31 -5.46 -2.81 -14.17
N ASP A 32 -4.66 -2.30 -15.08
CA ASP A 32 -3.61 -3.09 -15.73
C ASP A 32 -2.46 -3.34 -14.75
N MET A 33 -1.66 -4.39 -14.99
CA MET A 33 -0.51 -4.70 -14.15
C MET A 33 0.78 -4.75 -14.96
N ASP A 34 1.76 -3.93 -14.58
CA ASP A 34 3.15 -4.05 -15.06
C ASP A 34 3.93 -4.94 -14.08
N ILE A 35 4.49 -6.03 -14.58
CA ILE A 35 5.23 -7.02 -13.78
C ILE A 35 6.72 -6.87 -14.09
N TYR A 36 7.49 -6.44 -13.10
CA TYR A 36 8.95 -6.41 -13.20
C TYR A 36 9.53 -7.68 -12.59
N ILE A 37 10.31 -8.40 -13.39
CA ILE A 37 11.10 -9.56 -12.96
C ILE A 37 12.55 -9.12 -12.89
N PRO A 38 13.13 -8.96 -11.68
CA PRO A 38 14.50 -8.49 -11.54
C PRO A 38 15.53 -9.49 -12.10
N GLU A 39 16.45 -8.99 -12.90
CA GLU A 39 17.63 -9.72 -13.38
C GLU A 39 18.90 -9.22 -12.66
N GLN A 40 18.80 -8.11 -11.93
CA GLN A 40 19.88 -7.52 -11.15
C GLN A 40 19.38 -7.19 -9.73
N LYS A 41 20.29 -7.24 -8.75
CA LYS A 41 19.98 -6.92 -7.35
C LYS A 41 19.62 -5.47 -7.11
N LYS A 42 19.92 -4.58 -8.04
CA LYS A 42 19.74 -3.14 -7.89
C LYS A 42 19.04 -2.58 -9.10
N PHE A 43 18.16 -1.61 -8.85
CA PHE A 43 17.55 -0.80 -9.88
C PHE A 43 17.26 0.60 -9.34
N LEU A 44 16.97 1.53 -10.23
CA LEU A 44 16.63 2.92 -9.92
C LEU A 44 15.16 3.20 -10.21
N MET A 45 14.55 4.03 -9.37
CA MET A 45 13.26 4.65 -9.62
C MET A 45 13.43 6.16 -9.53
N TYR A 46 12.99 6.86 -10.57
CA TYR A 46 13.06 8.32 -10.65
C TYR A 46 11.71 8.91 -10.28
N PHE A 47 11.65 9.61 -9.16
CA PHE A 47 10.53 10.43 -8.73
C PHE A 47 10.84 11.90 -9.01
N ASP A 48 9.83 12.77 -9.03
CA ASP A 48 9.97 14.18 -9.42
C ASP A 48 11.10 14.92 -8.69
N GLN A 49 11.30 14.60 -7.41
CA GLN A 49 12.30 15.27 -6.57
C GLN A 49 13.47 14.37 -6.14
N ASN A 50 13.38 13.06 -6.37
CA ASN A 50 14.33 12.11 -5.82
C ASN A 50 14.57 10.92 -6.75
N VAL A 51 15.79 10.38 -6.68
CA VAL A 51 16.12 9.07 -7.26
C VAL A 51 16.29 8.07 -6.12
N VAL A 52 15.51 7.02 -6.13
CA VAL A 52 15.59 5.98 -5.12
C VAL A 52 16.24 4.74 -5.71
N GLN A 53 17.40 4.36 -5.20
CA GLN A 53 18.03 3.09 -5.52
C GLN A 53 17.42 2.01 -4.63
N ILE A 54 16.89 0.97 -5.25
CA ILE A 54 16.36 -0.20 -4.58
C ILE A 54 17.41 -1.31 -4.62
N ASP A 55 17.76 -1.85 -3.45
CA ASP A 55 18.60 -3.02 -3.31
C ASP A 55 17.72 -4.19 -2.89
N LEU A 56 17.62 -5.18 -3.76
CA LEU A 56 16.86 -6.41 -3.53
C LEU A 56 17.71 -7.47 -2.82
N ASP A 57 17.11 -8.34 -2.07
CA ASP A 57 17.77 -9.55 -1.60
C ASP A 57 17.91 -10.61 -2.72
N ASP A 58 18.71 -11.65 -2.46
CA ASP A 58 19.02 -12.70 -3.44
C ASP A 58 17.80 -13.52 -3.87
N SER A 59 16.76 -13.55 -3.06
CA SER A 59 15.55 -14.32 -3.36
C SER A 59 14.73 -13.76 -4.54
N TYR A 60 14.94 -12.48 -4.89
CA TYR A 60 14.35 -11.91 -6.09
C TYR A 60 14.98 -12.44 -7.39
N LEU A 61 16.22 -12.89 -7.31
CA LEU A 61 16.96 -13.45 -8.44
C LEU A 61 16.90 -14.98 -8.50
N PHE A 62 16.11 -15.59 -7.63
CA PHE A 62 15.97 -17.05 -7.59
C PHE A 62 15.18 -17.56 -8.79
N ALA A 63 15.81 -18.48 -9.54
CA ALA A 63 15.23 -19.14 -10.72
C ALA A 63 14.59 -18.15 -11.73
N PRO A 64 15.35 -17.17 -12.27
CA PRO A 64 14.81 -16.13 -13.14
C PRO A 64 14.19 -16.69 -14.41
N GLU A 65 14.68 -17.83 -14.93
CA GLU A 65 14.16 -18.48 -16.14
C GLU A 65 12.70 -18.92 -15.95
N THR A 66 12.36 -19.43 -14.77
CA THR A 66 10.99 -19.89 -14.47
C THR A 66 10.12 -18.81 -13.83
N ALA A 67 10.70 -17.70 -13.38
CA ALA A 67 9.95 -16.62 -12.71
C ALA A 67 8.86 -16.04 -13.61
N ARG A 68 9.18 -15.82 -14.90
CA ARG A 68 8.23 -15.30 -15.89
C ARG A 68 7.09 -16.28 -16.17
N GLU A 69 7.39 -17.56 -16.26
CA GLU A 69 6.39 -18.62 -16.45
C GLU A 69 5.48 -18.74 -15.24
N HIS A 70 6.03 -18.72 -14.04
CA HIS A 70 5.26 -18.76 -12.81
C HIS A 70 4.35 -17.52 -12.66
N ALA A 71 4.87 -16.32 -12.92
CA ALA A 71 4.06 -15.11 -12.90
C ALA A 71 2.92 -15.19 -13.91
N ARG A 72 3.20 -15.66 -15.14
CA ARG A 72 2.19 -15.86 -16.19
C ARG A 72 1.11 -16.86 -15.75
N ALA A 73 1.50 -17.99 -15.20
CA ALA A 73 0.57 -19.01 -14.72
C ALA A 73 -0.35 -18.50 -13.61
N LEU A 74 0.17 -17.66 -12.69
CA LEU A 74 -0.60 -17.09 -11.59
C LEU A 74 -1.63 -16.05 -12.05
N VAL A 75 -1.34 -15.29 -13.11
CA VAL A 75 -2.24 -14.27 -13.64
C VAL A 75 -3.17 -14.80 -14.73
N HIS A 76 -2.86 -15.98 -15.30
CA HIS A 76 -3.67 -16.61 -16.33
C HIS A 76 -5.12 -16.81 -15.86
N HIS A 77 -6.09 -16.47 -16.68
CA HIS A 77 -7.53 -16.53 -16.39
C HIS A 77 -8.00 -15.61 -15.24
N LYS A 78 -7.25 -14.58 -14.85
CA LYS A 78 -7.66 -13.66 -13.76
C LYS A 78 -8.39 -12.39 -14.24
N GLU A 79 -8.65 -12.27 -15.55
CA GLU A 79 -9.39 -11.15 -16.14
C GLU A 79 -8.77 -9.77 -15.86
N ILE A 80 -7.44 -9.72 -15.88
CA ILE A 80 -6.67 -8.47 -15.82
C ILE A 80 -5.72 -8.40 -17.01
N ALA A 81 -5.53 -7.22 -17.57
CA ALA A 81 -4.48 -6.99 -18.55
C ALA A 81 -3.14 -6.85 -17.81
N TYR A 82 -2.10 -7.46 -18.37
CA TYR A 82 -0.76 -7.38 -17.78
C TYR A 82 0.32 -7.41 -18.85
N ARG A 83 1.48 -6.87 -18.51
CA ARG A 83 2.69 -7.01 -19.31
C ARG A 83 3.92 -7.20 -18.43
N PHE A 84 4.94 -7.84 -18.98
CA PHE A 84 6.24 -7.85 -18.33
C PHE A 84 6.99 -6.57 -18.68
N LEU A 85 7.41 -5.86 -17.66
CA LEU A 85 8.16 -4.62 -17.81
C LEU A 85 9.59 -4.94 -18.25
N THR A 86 10.04 -4.31 -19.34
CA THR A 86 11.44 -4.25 -19.72
C THR A 86 12.00 -2.92 -19.24
N PRO A 87 12.97 -2.91 -18.31
CA PRO A 87 13.58 -1.67 -17.84
C PRO A 87 14.27 -0.92 -18.98
N THR A 88 14.37 0.37 -18.84
CA THR A 88 15.20 1.22 -19.69
C THR A 88 16.53 1.49 -18.99
N GLU A 89 17.60 1.70 -19.77
CA GLU A 89 18.86 2.21 -19.26
C GLU A 89 18.93 3.68 -19.57
N ARG A 90 18.97 4.53 -18.54
CA ARG A 90 19.23 5.95 -18.71
C ARG A 90 20.73 6.22 -18.59
N THR A 91 21.22 6.95 -19.50
CA THR A 91 22.53 7.38 -20.00
C THR A 91 23.75 7.42 -19.09
N ALA A 92 23.69 7.24 -17.78
CA ALA A 92 24.85 7.33 -16.89
C ALA A 92 24.94 6.20 -15.85
N SER A 93 24.00 5.28 -15.85
CA SER A 93 23.93 4.18 -14.89
C SER A 93 23.89 2.86 -15.65
N THR A 94 24.61 1.87 -15.16
CA THR A 94 24.49 0.47 -15.59
C THR A 94 23.34 -0.26 -14.90
N LEU A 95 22.56 0.45 -14.05
CA LEU A 95 21.44 -0.10 -13.33
C LEU A 95 20.15 0.05 -14.15
N PRO A 96 19.25 -0.93 -14.09
CA PRO A 96 17.94 -0.83 -14.72
C PRO A 96 17.13 0.33 -14.13
N ASP A 97 16.45 1.07 -15.00
CA ASP A 97 15.53 2.13 -14.61
C ASP A 97 14.10 1.63 -14.69
N ILE A 98 13.40 1.68 -13.57
CA ILE A 98 11.99 1.34 -13.47
C ILE A 98 11.19 2.64 -13.48
N PRO A 99 10.19 2.79 -14.37
CA PRO A 99 9.32 3.95 -14.38
C PRO A 99 8.61 4.15 -13.05
N SER A 100 8.19 5.39 -12.76
CA SER A 100 7.41 5.74 -11.57
C SER A 100 6.03 6.34 -11.91
N ASP A 101 5.61 6.30 -13.16
CA ASP A 101 4.31 6.80 -13.65
C ASP A 101 3.19 5.76 -13.48
N TYR A 102 3.02 5.29 -12.25
CA TYR A 102 1.98 4.34 -11.87
C TYR A 102 0.91 4.99 -11.01
N MET A 103 -0.25 4.34 -10.97
CA MET A 103 -1.34 4.73 -10.06
C MET A 103 -1.19 4.06 -8.69
N TYR A 104 -0.59 2.88 -8.67
CA TYR A 104 -0.30 2.10 -7.45
C TYR A 104 0.98 1.29 -7.64
N MET A 105 1.62 0.95 -6.53
CA MET A 105 2.72 0.00 -6.50
C MET A 105 2.49 -1.02 -5.38
N CYS A 106 2.80 -2.28 -5.64
CA CYS A 106 2.78 -3.30 -4.61
C CYS A 106 4.20 -3.68 -4.20
N LEU A 107 4.46 -3.61 -2.90
CA LEU A 107 5.73 -3.97 -2.30
C LEU A 107 5.51 -4.84 -1.06
N PRO A 108 6.35 -5.86 -0.81
CA PRO A 108 6.39 -6.50 0.48
C PRO A 108 6.90 -5.51 1.55
N ARG A 109 6.72 -5.85 2.82
CA ARG A 109 7.19 -5.02 3.95
C ARG A 109 8.69 -4.73 3.94
N SER A 110 9.47 -5.64 3.37
CA SER A 110 10.90 -5.47 3.12
C SER A 110 11.27 -6.07 1.77
N VAL A 111 12.08 -5.37 1.02
CA VAL A 111 12.68 -5.83 -0.23
C VAL A 111 14.11 -6.32 -0.05
N SER A 112 14.67 -6.20 1.16
CA SER A 112 16.03 -6.59 1.50
C SER A 112 16.06 -7.35 2.82
N ASP A 113 16.48 -8.61 2.80
CA ASP A 113 16.58 -9.48 3.98
C ASP A 113 17.80 -9.18 4.87
N ARG A 114 18.63 -8.18 4.53
CA ARG A 114 19.79 -7.80 5.37
C ARG A 114 19.41 -7.35 6.78
N ILE A 115 18.13 -7.19 7.05
CA ILE A 115 17.59 -6.92 8.39
C ILE A 115 16.65 -8.06 8.78
N SER A 116 17.18 -9.26 8.90
CA SER A 116 16.44 -10.44 9.36
C SER A 116 16.21 -10.50 10.89
N LYS A 117 16.37 -9.42 11.60
CA LYS A 117 15.74 -9.26 12.93
C LYS A 117 14.36 -8.67 12.72
N ILE A 118 13.56 -9.43 12.02
CA ILE A 118 12.20 -9.07 11.70
C ILE A 118 11.35 -9.35 12.94
N GLY A 119 11.18 -8.34 13.75
CA GLY A 119 9.90 -8.18 14.40
C GLY A 119 8.86 -8.03 13.28
N LEU A 120 7.82 -8.82 13.32
CA LEU A 120 6.61 -8.62 12.51
C LEU A 120 6.20 -7.15 12.72
N GLY A 121 6.54 -6.22 11.85
CA GLY A 121 6.09 -4.88 12.12
C GLY A 121 6.84 -3.74 11.45
N HIS A 122 8.06 -3.90 10.99
CA HIS A 122 8.81 -2.79 10.41
C HIS A 122 8.81 -2.80 8.90
N LEU A 123 8.47 -1.64 8.31
CA LEU A 123 8.75 -1.40 6.89
C LEU A 123 10.24 -1.19 6.71
N GLY A 124 10.83 -1.93 5.77
CA GLY A 124 12.24 -1.81 5.43
C GLY A 124 12.62 -0.41 4.93
N PRO A 125 13.90 0.00 5.06
CA PRO A 125 14.33 1.36 4.69
C PRO A 125 14.00 1.74 3.26
N LYS A 126 14.10 0.79 2.32
CA LYS A 126 13.82 1.02 0.89
C LYS A 126 12.33 1.23 0.62
N VAL A 127 11.47 0.45 1.29
CA VAL A 127 10.01 0.63 1.22
C VAL A 127 9.63 2.00 1.78
N ARG A 128 10.23 2.43 2.88
CA ARG A 128 10.04 3.77 3.44
C ARG A 128 10.49 4.87 2.49
N ALA A 129 11.65 4.71 1.82
CA ALA A 129 12.13 5.66 0.83
C ALA A 129 11.17 5.81 -0.36
N ILE A 130 10.60 4.68 -0.85
CA ILE A 130 9.57 4.72 -1.89
C ILE A 130 8.33 5.46 -1.40
N LEU A 131 7.83 5.13 -0.20
CA LEU A 131 6.67 5.79 0.39
C LEU A 131 6.86 7.31 0.57
N GLN A 132 8.08 7.74 0.86
CA GLN A 132 8.40 9.17 1.00
C GLN A 132 8.43 9.91 -0.34
N SER A 133 8.84 9.22 -1.41
CA SER A 133 9.11 9.84 -2.70
C SER A 133 7.98 9.64 -3.71
N SER A 134 7.12 8.62 -3.52
CA SER A 134 6.08 8.28 -4.49
C SER A 134 4.90 9.25 -4.45
N HIS A 135 4.38 9.54 -5.62
CA HIS A 135 3.12 10.27 -5.83
C HIS A 135 1.90 9.34 -5.94
N PHE A 136 2.08 8.06 -5.66
CA PHE A 136 1.04 7.03 -5.68
C PHE A 136 0.99 6.26 -4.35
N PRO A 137 -0.17 5.67 -4.00
CA PRO A 137 -0.30 4.79 -2.84
C PRO A 137 0.46 3.47 -3.05
N VAL A 138 0.99 2.92 -1.96
CA VAL A 138 1.72 1.65 -1.98
C VAL A 138 0.94 0.59 -1.23
N LEU A 139 0.61 -0.50 -1.94
CA LEU A 139 0.00 -1.69 -1.37
C LEU A 139 1.08 -2.53 -0.67
N ILE A 140 0.94 -2.70 0.64
CA ILE A 140 1.75 -3.59 1.46
C ILE A 140 0.89 -4.80 1.81
N PRO A 141 1.04 -5.91 1.10
CA PRO A 141 0.16 -7.06 1.28
C PRO A 141 0.47 -7.84 2.55
N SER A 142 -0.52 -8.59 3.01
CA SER A 142 -0.31 -9.65 3.99
C SER A 142 0.58 -10.76 3.40
N SER A 143 1.20 -11.57 4.28
CA SER A 143 2.14 -12.63 3.87
C SER A 143 1.49 -13.80 3.14
N VAL A 144 0.18 -13.95 3.26
CA VAL A 144 -0.65 -14.94 2.56
C VAL A 144 -1.78 -14.26 1.82
N LEU A 145 -2.28 -14.87 0.74
CA LEU A 145 -3.40 -14.32 -0.01
C LEU A 145 -4.63 -14.15 0.91
N LYS A 146 -5.02 -12.92 1.09
CA LYS A 146 -6.17 -12.53 1.89
C LYS A 146 -7.09 -11.63 1.09
N LYS A 147 -8.22 -12.17 0.69
CA LYS A 147 -9.25 -11.39 -0.01
C LYS A 147 -9.91 -10.44 0.99
N TRP A 148 -10.00 -9.18 0.60
CA TRP A 148 -10.68 -8.15 1.38
C TRP A 148 -12.02 -7.82 0.73
N LYS A 149 -13.00 -7.47 1.58
CA LYS A 149 -14.37 -7.10 1.18
C LYS A 149 -14.86 -5.87 1.93
N ASN A 150 -14.00 -5.32 2.78
CA ASN A 150 -14.25 -4.13 3.57
C ASN A 150 -13.08 -3.17 3.36
N ILE A 151 -13.35 -1.88 3.49
CA ILE A 151 -12.35 -0.82 3.41
C ILE A 151 -12.38 -0.07 4.72
N ILE A 152 -11.21 0.07 5.36
CA ILE A 152 -11.07 0.83 6.59
C ILE A 152 -10.04 1.94 6.37
N VAL A 153 -10.43 3.17 6.57
CA VAL A 153 -9.51 4.31 6.52
C VAL A 153 -9.19 4.77 7.93
N PHE A 154 -7.92 4.71 8.30
CA PHE A 154 -7.45 5.31 9.55
C PHE A 154 -7.28 6.82 9.36
N PHE A 155 -8.11 7.57 10.06
CA PHE A 155 -8.19 9.02 9.92
C PHE A 155 -7.77 9.75 11.19
N GLY A 156 -6.70 10.55 11.09
CA GLY A 156 -6.16 11.36 12.19
C GLY A 156 -6.27 12.87 11.94
N GLY A 157 -7.03 13.31 10.93
CA GLY A 157 -7.28 14.73 10.65
C GLY A 157 -6.12 15.49 10.01
N SER A 158 -5.03 14.85 9.60
CA SER A 158 -3.93 15.50 8.87
C SER A 158 -4.20 15.55 7.36
N THR A 159 -3.46 16.40 6.62
CA THR A 159 -3.55 16.47 5.15
C THR A 159 -3.30 15.11 4.50
N ILE A 160 -2.33 14.34 5.00
CA ILE A 160 -2.04 12.99 4.48
C ILE A 160 -3.18 12.01 4.80
N ALA A 161 -3.83 12.18 5.96
CA ALA A 161 -5.02 11.39 6.31
C ALA A 161 -6.21 11.74 5.39
N LEU A 162 -6.37 13.00 5.00
CA LEU A 162 -7.36 13.41 4.01
C LEU A 162 -7.06 12.77 2.63
N ASN A 163 -5.80 12.71 2.22
CA ASN A 163 -5.41 12.02 1.00
C ASN A 163 -5.70 10.51 1.08
N ALA A 164 -5.42 9.88 2.22
CA ALA A 164 -5.79 8.48 2.46
C ALA A 164 -7.31 8.27 2.40
N LEU A 165 -8.08 9.23 2.91
CA LEU A 165 -9.55 9.20 2.82
C LEU A 165 -10.04 9.30 1.39
N ARG A 166 -9.49 10.20 0.56
CA ARG A 166 -9.81 10.29 -0.89
C ARG A 166 -9.55 8.95 -1.59
N VAL A 167 -8.41 8.33 -1.31
CA VAL A 167 -8.09 7.00 -1.86
C VAL A 167 -9.10 5.96 -1.39
N GLY A 168 -9.50 5.98 -0.12
CA GLY A 168 -10.51 5.07 0.43
C GLY A 168 -11.87 5.21 -0.24
N ILE A 169 -12.33 6.44 -0.43
CA ILE A 169 -13.58 6.77 -1.15
C ILE A 169 -13.51 6.27 -2.60
N THR A 170 -12.40 6.54 -3.30
CA THR A 170 -12.21 6.08 -4.68
C THR A 170 -12.30 4.56 -4.78
N ILE A 171 -11.67 3.84 -3.84
CA ILE A 171 -11.73 2.37 -3.82
C ILE A 171 -13.15 1.89 -3.50
N ALA A 172 -13.83 2.50 -2.53
CA ALA A 172 -15.21 2.15 -2.19
C ALA A 172 -16.16 2.32 -3.38
N LYS A 173 -16.10 3.48 -4.05
CA LYS A 173 -16.90 3.77 -5.26
C LYS A 173 -16.60 2.78 -6.39
N THR A 174 -15.33 2.41 -6.58
CA THR A 174 -14.92 1.49 -7.66
C THR A 174 -15.33 0.05 -7.38
N THR A 175 -15.22 -0.41 -6.15
CA THR A 175 -15.43 -1.82 -5.78
C THR A 175 -16.84 -2.12 -5.29
N GLY A 176 -17.57 -1.10 -4.83
CA GLY A 176 -18.84 -1.25 -4.12
C GLY A 176 -18.70 -1.87 -2.72
N PHE A 177 -17.49 -1.94 -2.18
CA PHE A 177 -17.26 -2.49 -0.84
C PHE A 177 -17.53 -1.43 0.24
N PRO A 178 -18.08 -1.85 1.40
CA PRO A 178 -18.38 -0.94 2.49
C PRO A 178 -17.12 -0.24 3.00
N LEU A 179 -17.27 1.06 3.28
CA LEU A 179 -16.24 1.95 3.80
C LEU A 179 -16.49 2.25 5.27
N THR A 180 -15.47 2.11 6.10
CA THR A 180 -15.51 2.55 7.50
C THR A 180 -14.37 3.54 7.76
N LEU A 181 -14.70 4.67 8.35
CA LEU A 181 -13.76 5.64 8.85
C LEU A 181 -13.42 5.30 10.29
N PHE A 182 -12.17 4.91 10.55
CA PHE A 182 -11.65 4.60 11.88
C PHE A 182 -10.92 5.81 12.44
N ILE A 183 -11.46 6.39 13.51
CA ILE A 183 -10.91 7.58 14.16
C ILE A 183 -10.54 7.25 15.60
N GLN A 184 -9.24 7.20 15.88
CA GLN A 184 -8.75 7.24 17.27
C GLN A 184 -8.58 8.69 17.66
N SER A 185 -9.35 9.17 18.63
CA SER A 185 -9.27 10.53 19.09
C SER A 185 -7.90 10.85 19.74
N GLU A 186 -7.42 12.04 19.46
CA GLU A 186 -6.19 12.62 20.02
C GLU A 186 -6.53 13.98 20.66
N GLY A 187 -7.59 13.98 21.45
CA GLY A 187 -8.07 15.18 22.12
C GLY A 187 -9.02 16.05 21.29
N LYS A 188 -9.40 15.59 20.08
CA LYS A 188 -10.43 16.24 19.25
C LYS A 188 -11.77 15.51 19.39
N THR A 189 -12.84 16.25 19.26
CA THR A 189 -14.21 15.75 19.19
C THR A 189 -14.55 15.21 17.80
N LEU A 190 -15.61 14.42 17.69
CA LEU A 190 -16.11 13.95 16.40
C LEU A 190 -16.50 15.11 15.48
N ASP A 191 -17.08 16.18 16.02
CA ASP A 191 -17.49 17.38 15.26
C ASP A 191 -16.28 18.09 14.64
N GLU A 192 -15.14 18.14 15.35
CA GLU A 192 -13.90 18.72 14.82
C GLU A 192 -13.36 17.88 13.66
N TYR A 193 -13.36 16.54 13.76
CA TYR A 193 -12.98 15.67 12.65
C TYR A 193 -13.93 15.81 11.47
N THR A 194 -15.24 15.91 11.72
CA THR A 194 -16.26 16.14 10.70
C THR A 194 -16.04 17.46 9.98
N SER A 195 -15.68 18.52 10.73
CA SER A 195 -15.39 19.83 10.16
C SER A 195 -14.17 19.79 9.23
N ILE A 196 -13.10 19.10 9.61
CA ILE A 196 -11.90 18.90 8.77
C ILE A 196 -12.27 18.21 7.45
N ILE A 197 -13.12 17.18 7.51
CA ILE A 197 -13.57 16.44 6.32
C ILE A 197 -14.46 17.31 5.43
N ARG A 198 -15.35 18.10 6.05
CA ARG A 198 -16.24 19.04 5.34
C ARG A 198 -15.44 20.14 4.64
N GLU A 199 -14.48 20.74 5.30
CA GLU A 199 -13.58 21.77 4.75
C GLU A 199 -12.75 21.22 3.57
N ALA A 200 -12.43 19.94 3.57
CA ALA A 200 -11.75 19.26 2.47
C ALA A 200 -12.69 18.85 1.32
N GLY A 201 -14.01 19.11 1.44
CA GLY A 201 -15.02 18.79 0.43
C GLY A 201 -15.33 17.29 0.29
N LEU A 202 -15.02 16.47 1.32
CA LEU A 202 -15.15 15.02 1.24
C LEU A 202 -16.38 14.45 1.94
N LEU A 203 -17.15 15.30 2.64
CA LEU A 203 -18.28 14.82 3.44
C LEU A 203 -19.40 14.23 2.56
N GLU A 204 -19.77 14.93 1.48
CA GLU A 204 -20.79 14.47 0.54
C GLU A 204 -20.39 13.13 -0.11
N GLU A 205 -19.10 12.97 -0.46
CA GLU A 205 -18.60 11.73 -1.05
C GLU A 205 -18.61 10.55 -0.06
N LEU A 206 -18.41 10.81 1.24
CA LEU A 206 -18.55 9.80 2.30
C LEU A 206 -20.01 9.38 2.46
N ASP A 207 -20.93 10.35 2.43
CA ASP A 207 -22.36 10.08 2.51
C ASP A 207 -22.84 9.25 1.30
N GLU A 208 -22.36 9.55 0.09
CA GLU A 208 -22.63 8.74 -1.11
C GLU A 208 -22.12 7.29 -1.00
N CYS A 209 -21.10 7.04 -0.21
CA CYS A 209 -20.55 5.70 0.06
C CYS A 209 -21.25 4.99 1.24
N ASP A 210 -22.26 5.58 1.88
CA ASP A 210 -22.85 5.09 3.13
C ASP A 210 -21.76 4.75 4.18
N ALA A 211 -20.74 5.62 4.30
CA ALA A 211 -19.57 5.34 5.12
C ALA A 211 -19.90 5.27 6.60
N LEU A 212 -19.47 4.18 7.26
CA LEU A 212 -19.61 4.03 8.71
C LEU A 212 -18.50 4.79 9.43
N TRP A 213 -18.83 5.36 10.58
CA TRP A 213 -17.88 6.07 11.43
C TRP A 213 -17.66 5.32 12.75
N SER A 214 -16.43 4.91 12.99
CA SER A 214 -15.98 4.30 14.24
C SER A 214 -15.09 5.30 14.96
N PHE A 215 -15.65 5.99 15.98
CA PHE A 215 -14.96 6.99 16.77
C PHE A 215 -14.67 6.48 18.17
N PHE A 216 -13.41 6.57 18.59
CA PHE A 216 -12.91 6.08 19.87
C PHE A 216 -12.28 7.23 20.65
N PRO A 217 -13.01 7.82 21.65
CA PRO A 217 -12.56 9.02 22.36
C PRO A 217 -11.44 8.76 23.37
N GLU A 218 -11.47 7.67 24.13
CA GLU A 218 -10.59 7.49 25.29
C GLU A 218 -9.95 6.10 25.43
N ASP A 219 -10.33 5.13 24.60
CA ASP A 219 -9.80 3.77 24.68
C ASP A 219 -8.38 3.67 24.12
N SER A 220 -7.66 2.64 24.57
CA SER A 220 -6.37 2.35 23.98
C SER A 220 -6.52 1.94 22.52
N LEU A 221 -5.66 2.45 21.66
CA LEU A 221 -5.61 2.07 20.25
C LEU A 221 -5.57 0.53 20.09
N GLU A 222 -4.80 -0.15 20.95
CA GLU A 222 -4.66 -1.61 20.94
C GLU A 222 -6.01 -2.33 21.01
N ASN A 223 -6.86 -1.90 21.94
CA ASN A 223 -8.20 -2.47 22.10
C ASN A 223 -9.07 -2.17 20.89
N ASN A 224 -8.99 -0.95 20.37
CA ASN A 224 -9.81 -0.52 19.24
C ASN A 224 -9.43 -1.23 17.94
N LEU A 225 -8.16 -1.62 17.76
CA LEU A 225 -7.72 -2.39 16.59
C LEU A 225 -8.43 -3.75 16.45
N TYR A 226 -8.88 -4.36 17.55
CA TYR A 226 -9.65 -5.62 17.48
C TYR A 226 -11.03 -5.46 16.81
N THR A 227 -11.50 -4.21 16.65
CA THR A 227 -12.76 -3.95 15.92
C THR A 227 -12.56 -3.97 14.39
N VAL A 228 -11.32 -3.94 13.91
CA VAL A 228 -10.99 -3.95 12.47
C VAL A 228 -11.24 -5.36 11.91
N PRO A 229 -12.15 -5.52 10.92
CA PRO A 229 -12.38 -6.81 10.30
C PRO A 229 -11.12 -7.36 9.65
N HIS A 230 -10.86 -8.65 9.82
CA HIS A 230 -9.68 -9.29 9.24
C HIS A 230 -9.68 -9.33 7.71
N ASP A 231 -10.85 -9.19 7.09
CA ASP A 231 -11.04 -9.11 5.64
C ASP A 231 -11.17 -7.65 5.14
N ALA A 232 -10.57 -6.70 5.85
CA ALA A 232 -10.50 -5.32 5.42
C ALA A 232 -9.18 -4.99 4.69
N LEU A 233 -9.27 -4.12 3.68
CA LEU A 233 -8.14 -3.34 3.20
C LEU A 233 -8.00 -2.13 4.12
N VAL A 234 -6.89 -2.04 4.83
CA VAL A 234 -6.61 -0.92 5.73
C VAL A 234 -5.84 0.16 4.97
N ILE A 235 -6.40 1.37 4.94
CA ILE A 235 -5.81 2.52 4.27
C ILE A 235 -5.36 3.53 5.31
N ALA A 236 -4.13 4.02 5.19
CA ALA A 236 -3.57 4.98 6.13
C ALA A 236 -2.58 5.93 5.46
N GLY A 237 -2.52 7.17 5.96
CA GLY A 237 -1.49 8.13 5.60
C GLY A 237 -0.16 7.83 6.31
N ALA A 238 0.93 7.82 5.58
CA ALA A 238 2.27 7.74 6.13
C ALA A 238 2.78 9.12 6.53
N TYR A 239 3.59 9.20 7.59
CA TYR A 239 4.21 10.45 8.04
C TYR A 239 3.22 11.54 8.49
N GLY A 240 1.94 11.22 8.71
CA GLY A 240 0.97 12.13 9.32
C GLY A 240 1.34 12.51 10.75
N GLN A 241 0.59 13.41 11.37
CA GLN A 241 0.71 13.71 12.79
C GLN A 241 -0.10 12.70 13.62
N GLY A 242 0.27 12.55 14.91
CA GLY A 242 -0.52 11.81 15.88
C GLY A 242 -0.19 10.31 16.03
N VAL A 243 -1.12 9.59 16.67
CA VAL A 243 -0.96 8.15 16.99
C VAL A 243 -0.69 7.30 15.76
N ILE A 244 -1.31 7.62 14.63
CA ILE A 244 -1.12 6.88 13.37
C ILE A 244 0.32 7.01 12.84
N ARG A 245 0.98 8.17 13.02
CA ARG A 245 2.41 8.32 12.71
C ARG A 245 3.28 7.36 13.52
N THR A 246 3.00 7.27 14.81
CA THR A 246 3.74 6.37 15.70
C THR A 246 3.51 4.91 15.35
N ILE A 247 2.32 4.61 14.82
CA ILE A 247 1.94 3.28 14.36
C ILE A 247 2.75 2.87 13.12
N MET A 248 2.85 3.74 12.11
CA MET A 248 3.45 3.37 10.82
C MET A 248 4.98 3.31 10.85
N PHE A 249 5.65 4.05 11.73
CA PHE A 249 7.12 4.22 11.71
C PHE A 249 7.81 4.07 13.07
N GLY A 250 7.10 3.67 14.13
CA GLY A 250 7.64 3.48 15.48
C GLY A 250 7.38 2.11 16.09
N SER A 251 7.64 1.95 17.38
CA SER A 251 7.42 0.71 18.15
C SER A 251 5.97 0.20 18.13
N LYS A 252 5.00 1.04 17.81
CA LYS A 252 3.60 0.64 17.68
C LYS A 252 3.25 -0.01 16.34
N MET A 253 4.13 0.01 15.34
CA MET A 253 3.92 -0.76 14.11
C MET A 253 3.98 -2.27 14.37
N GLU A 254 4.81 -2.73 15.30
CA GLU A 254 4.80 -4.13 15.74
C GLU A 254 3.42 -4.54 16.26
N LEU A 255 2.78 -3.65 17.01
CA LEU A 255 1.44 -3.87 17.52
C LEU A 255 0.41 -3.99 16.40
N LEU A 256 0.37 -3.03 15.47
CA LEU A 256 -0.57 -3.08 14.35
C LEU A 256 -0.43 -4.37 13.54
N GLN A 257 0.78 -4.79 13.29
CA GLN A 257 1.02 -5.94 12.42
C GLN A 257 0.87 -7.28 13.13
N SER A 258 1.05 -7.31 14.46
CA SER A 258 0.68 -8.48 15.27
C SER A 258 -0.83 -8.57 15.47
N THR A 259 -1.51 -7.42 15.53
CA THR A 259 -2.95 -7.34 15.75
C THR A 259 -3.74 -7.38 14.43
N LEU A 260 -3.21 -6.75 13.36
CA LEU A 260 -3.88 -6.64 12.07
C LEU A 260 -3.15 -7.44 10.97
N PRO A 261 -3.58 -8.65 10.67
CA PRO A 261 -3.05 -9.45 9.57
C PRO A 261 -3.58 -9.00 8.20
N ASN A 262 -3.95 -7.74 8.06
CA ASN A 262 -4.63 -7.16 6.90
C ASN A 262 -3.64 -6.77 5.79
N ASN A 263 -4.18 -6.54 4.59
CA ASN A 263 -3.50 -5.78 3.57
C ASN A 263 -3.55 -4.29 3.92
N PHE A 264 -2.46 -3.58 3.71
CA PHE A 264 -2.37 -2.14 3.93
C PHE A 264 -2.17 -1.41 2.61
N LEU A 265 -2.87 -0.31 2.42
CA LEU A 265 -2.62 0.65 1.36
C LEU A 265 -2.14 1.95 2.01
N ILE A 266 -0.90 2.32 1.74
CA ILE A 266 -0.26 3.43 2.41
C ILE A 266 -0.09 4.60 1.45
N VAL A 267 -0.58 5.76 1.87
CA VAL A 267 -0.48 7.02 1.13
C VAL A 267 0.67 7.83 1.69
N GLY A 268 1.70 8.06 0.87
CA GLY A 268 2.87 8.84 1.24
C GLY A 268 2.67 10.36 1.15
N PRO A 269 3.63 11.16 1.66
CA PRO A 269 3.56 12.62 1.62
C PRO A 269 3.69 13.20 0.20
N GLY A 270 4.27 12.45 -0.75
CA GLY A 270 4.36 12.85 -2.15
C GLY A 270 3.07 12.68 -2.96
N TYR A 271 2.05 12.05 -2.39
CA TYR A 271 0.76 11.90 -3.05
C TYR A 271 -0.02 13.21 -3.07
N THR A 272 -0.41 13.66 -4.25
CA THR A 272 -1.10 14.96 -4.44
C THR A 272 -2.59 14.83 -4.82
N GLY A 273 -3.12 13.61 -4.97
CA GLY A 273 -4.53 13.37 -5.30
C GLY A 273 -4.77 13.18 -6.78
#